data_ca9c788366abbd6f1589a1f3dee50722
#
_entry.id   ca9c788366abbd6f1589a1f3dee50722
#
_cell.length_a   1.000
_cell.length_b   1.000
_cell.length_c   1.000
_cell.angle_alpha   90.00
_cell.angle_beta   90.00
_cell.angle_gamma   90.00
#
_symmetry.space_group_name_H-M   'P 1'
#
loop_
_entity.id
_entity.type
_entity.pdbx_description
1 polymer ?
#
loop_
_entity_poly.entity_id
_entity_poly.type
_entity_poly.pdbx_seq_one_letter_code
_entity_poly.pdbx_strand_id
1 'polypeptide(L)'
;MLNQSLLEESLVVLGESIADRGVAFEIVAVGGGSLLLLGLISRPTADLDVVAFIEAGRYVKPDILPADLADAARATARVMGIREDWINAGPAALLDFGLPAGFADRTVERRYGGLVVHLAGRRDQVFLKLYAAVDQGPSSKHFQDLVALSASHEELLDAARWTMTHDTSPGFRNELLKALARLGVEDADGSL
;
A
#
# COMPACT_ATOMS: atom_id res chain seq x y z
N MET A 1 16.98 4.23 -1.59
CA MET A 1 15.64 4.57 -2.13
C MET A 1 15.42 3.76 -3.39
N LEU A 2 14.26 3.14 -3.53
CA LEU A 2 13.86 2.28 -4.65
C LEU A 2 13.15 3.13 -5.71
N ASN A 3 13.67 3.16 -6.93
CA ASN A 3 12.92 3.58 -8.11
C ASN A 3 12.18 2.37 -8.70
N GLN A 4 11.36 2.57 -9.72
CA GLN A 4 10.53 1.50 -10.30
C GLN A 4 11.37 0.31 -10.82
N SER A 5 12.44 0.57 -11.59
CA SER A 5 13.30 -0.47 -12.15
C SER A 5 13.99 -1.28 -11.05
N LEU A 6 14.61 -0.61 -10.08
CA LEU A 6 15.31 -1.28 -8.97
C LEU A 6 14.34 -2.12 -8.11
N LEU A 7 13.11 -1.63 -7.88
CA LEU A 7 12.09 -2.38 -7.15
C LEU A 7 11.65 -3.62 -7.94
N GLU A 8 11.40 -3.47 -9.25
CA GLU A 8 11.04 -4.58 -10.14
C GLU A 8 12.15 -5.64 -10.19
N GLU A 9 13.41 -5.23 -10.39
CA GLU A 9 14.58 -6.12 -10.39
C GLU A 9 14.75 -6.83 -9.04
N SER A 10 14.54 -6.12 -7.93
CA SER A 10 14.61 -6.72 -6.59
C SER A 10 13.53 -7.78 -6.39
N LEU A 11 12.32 -7.57 -6.92
CA LEU A 11 11.24 -8.57 -6.86
C LEU A 11 11.53 -9.80 -7.71
N VAL A 12 12.17 -9.64 -8.87
CA VAL A 12 12.62 -10.77 -9.70
C VAL A 12 13.63 -11.62 -8.92
N VAL A 13 14.71 -11.00 -8.39
CA VAL A 13 15.74 -11.70 -7.61
C VAL A 13 15.13 -12.38 -6.36
N LEU A 14 14.21 -11.69 -5.66
CA LEU A 14 13.51 -12.28 -4.51
C LEU A 14 12.69 -13.49 -4.91
N GLY A 15 11.90 -13.39 -5.97
CA GLY A 15 11.03 -14.46 -6.44
C GLY A 15 11.79 -15.70 -6.92
N GLU A 16 12.94 -15.52 -7.59
CA GLU A 16 13.85 -16.61 -7.95
C GLU A 16 14.43 -17.27 -6.71
N SER A 17 14.93 -16.48 -5.75
CA SER A 17 15.46 -17.02 -4.48
C SER A 17 14.42 -17.81 -3.66
N ILE A 18 13.15 -17.42 -3.71
CA ILE A 18 12.03 -18.12 -3.08
C ILE A 18 11.78 -19.46 -3.81
N ALA A 19 11.73 -19.42 -5.15
CA ALA A 19 11.52 -20.62 -5.97
C ALA A 19 12.63 -21.67 -5.76
N ASP A 20 13.89 -21.24 -5.71
CA ASP A 20 15.06 -22.11 -5.47
C ASP A 20 15.01 -22.81 -4.10
N ARG A 21 14.31 -22.23 -3.13
CA ARG A 21 14.07 -22.85 -1.81
C ARG A 21 12.89 -23.83 -1.82
N GLY A 22 12.17 -23.95 -2.93
CA GLY A 22 11.00 -24.83 -3.06
C GLY A 22 9.77 -24.31 -2.29
N VAL A 23 9.72 -23.02 -1.97
CA VAL A 23 8.58 -22.37 -1.29
C VAL A 23 7.92 -21.35 -2.23
N ALA A 24 6.71 -20.94 -1.88
CA ALA A 24 5.98 -19.91 -2.62
C ALA A 24 5.23 -19.00 -1.65
N PHE A 25 5.09 -17.73 -2.01
CA PHE A 25 4.32 -16.75 -1.26
C PHE A 25 3.40 -15.96 -2.18
N GLU A 26 2.24 -15.62 -1.66
CA GLU A 26 1.28 -14.75 -2.30
C GLU A 26 0.96 -13.61 -1.33
N ILE A 27 1.28 -12.38 -1.73
CA ILE A 27 1.22 -11.19 -0.88
C ILE A 27 0.35 -10.11 -1.51
N VAL A 28 -0.21 -9.25 -0.65
CA VAL A 28 -0.94 -8.04 -1.04
C VAL A 28 -0.10 -6.84 -0.64
N ALA A 29 0.27 -6.03 -1.61
CA ALA A 29 1.08 -4.83 -1.41
C ALA A 29 0.27 -3.55 -1.59
N VAL A 30 0.54 -2.58 -0.72
CA VAL A 30 -0.08 -1.25 -0.70
C VAL A 30 1.00 -0.16 -0.70
N GLY A 31 0.61 1.08 -0.62
CA GLY A 31 1.53 2.19 -0.37
C GLY A 31 2.39 2.61 -1.54
N GLY A 32 3.54 3.23 -1.24
CA GLY A 32 4.41 3.85 -2.25
C GLY A 32 5.03 2.86 -3.24
N GLY A 33 5.43 1.67 -2.76
CA GLY A 33 5.98 0.61 -3.61
C GLY A 33 4.97 0.09 -4.64
N SER A 34 3.73 -0.16 -4.20
CA SER A 34 2.65 -0.58 -5.08
C SER A 34 2.31 0.50 -6.13
N LEU A 35 2.21 1.78 -5.71
CA LEU A 35 1.98 2.91 -6.63
C LEU A 35 3.10 3.04 -7.67
N LEU A 36 4.35 2.85 -7.26
CA LEU A 36 5.52 2.94 -8.13
C LEU A 36 5.52 1.81 -9.17
N LEU A 37 5.23 0.57 -8.77
CA LEU A 37 5.12 -0.59 -9.67
C LEU A 37 3.97 -0.44 -10.67
N LEU A 38 2.88 0.22 -10.28
CA LEU A 38 1.75 0.54 -11.17
C LEU A 38 2.03 1.75 -12.09
N GLY A 39 3.15 2.45 -11.92
CA GLY A 39 3.46 3.67 -12.69
C GLY A 39 2.56 4.87 -12.34
N LEU A 40 1.92 4.85 -11.17
CA LEU A 40 1.01 5.90 -10.72
C LEU A 40 1.73 7.08 -10.04
N ILE A 41 2.97 6.85 -9.59
CA ILE A 41 3.88 7.89 -9.08
C ILE A 41 5.28 7.67 -9.66
N SER A 42 6.10 8.73 -9.68
CA SER A 42 7.51 8.67 -10.13
C SER A 42 8.51 8.85 -8.98
N ARG A 43 8.05 9.30 -7.80
CA ARG A 43 8.96 9.49 -6.66
C ARG A 43 9.48 8.14 -6.14
N PRO A 44 10.77 8.04 -5.78
CA PRO A 44 11.30 6.85 -5.14
C PRO A 44 10.61 6.54 -3.80
N THR A 45 10.54 5.25 -3.45
CA THR A 45 10.08 4.77 -2.16
C THR A 45 11.22 4.17 -1.33
N ALA A 46 10.98 3.95 -0.03
CA ALA A 46 11.94 3.26 0.84
C ALA A 46 11.75 1.73 0.76
N ASP A 47 10.51 1.29 0.52
CA ASP A 47 10.03 -0.05 0.82
C ASP A 47 8.83 -0.47 -0.05
N LEU A 48 8.53 -1.76 0.03
CA LEU A 48 7.28 -2.38 -0.40
C LEU A 48 6.51 -2.83 0.85
N ASP A 49 5.37 -2.22 1.06
CA ASP A 49 4.49 -2.43 2.21
C ASP A 49 3.52 -3.60 1.97
N VAL A 50 3.64 -4.67 2.75
CA VAL A 50 2.77 -5.86 2.69
C VAL A 50 1.66 -5.71 3.72
N VAL A 51 0.40 -5.69 3.27
CA VAL A 51 -0.78 -5.58 4.15
C VAL A 51 -1.35 -6.95 4.51
N ALA A 52 -1.21 -7.94 3.65
CA ALA A 52 -1.72 -9.28 3.86
C ALA A 52 -0.90 -10.33 3.10
N PHE A 53 -0.99 -11.59 3.54
CA PHE A 53 -0.73 -12.77 2.73
C PHE A 53 -2.05 -13.31 2.18
N ILE A 54 -1.99 -14.08 1.09
CA ILE A 54 -3.14 -14.83 0.59
C ILE A 54 -2.86 -16.31 0.84
N GLU A 55 -3.68 -16.93 1.70
CA GLU A 55 -3.62 -18.35 2.03
C GLU A 55 -4.97 -19.00 1.76
N ALA A 56 -4.99 -20.01 0.92
CA ALA A 56 -6.23 -20.67 0.49
C ALA A 56 -7.32 -19.66 0.02
N GLY A 57 -6.91 -18.62 -0.72
CA GLY A 57 -7.78 -17.58 -1.26
C GLY A 57 -8.32 -16.57 -0.24
N ARG A 58 -7.75 -16.52 0.97
CA ARG A 58 -8.15 -15.58 2.02
C ARG A 58 -6.99 -14.69 2.44
N TYR A 59 -7.29 -13.44 2.77
CA TYR A 59 -6.32 -12.51 3.34
C TYR A 59 -6.01 -12.91 4.78
N VAL A 60 -4.71 -13.10 5.04
CA VAL A 60 -4.16 -13.43 6.36
C VAL A 60 -3.25 -12.28 6.79
N LYS A 61 -3.50 -11.75 7.97
CA LYS A 61 -2.69 -10.67 8.54
C LYS A 61 -1.32 -11.22 8.95
N PRO A 62 -0.21 -10.67 8.45
CA PRO A 62 1.11 -10.98 8.98
C PRO A 62 1.35 -10.25 10.31
N ASP A 63 1.79 -10.97 11.33
CA ASP A 63 2.41 -10.34 12.50
C ASP A 63 3.84 -9.91 12.16
N ILE A 64 4.56 -10.81 11.47
CA ILE A 64 5.89 -10.59 10.91
C ILE A 64 5.97 -11.29 9.55
N LEU A 65 6.95 -10.96 8.74
CA LEU A 65 7.21 -11.73 7.52
C LEU A 65 7.64 -13.17 7.88
N PRO A 66 7.13 -14.19 7.18
CA PRO A 66 7.61 -15.58 7.33
C PRO A 66 9.12 -15.68 7.18
N ALA A 67 9.75 -16.54 7.96
CA ALA A 67 11.21 -16.63 8.04
C ALA A 67 11.88 -16.83 6.67
N ASP A 68 11.35 -17.72 5.83
CA ASP A 68 11.90 -17.98 4.50
C ASP A 68 11.81 -16.75 3.58
N LEU A 69 10.71 -15.98 3.65
CA LEU A 69 10.56 -14.74 2.90
C LEU A 69 11.49 -13.65 3.43
N ALA A 70 11.59 -13.51 4.75
CA ALA A 70 12.47 -12.52 5.38
C ALA A 70 13.94 -12.78 5.10
N ASP A 71 14.37 -14.05 5.11
CA ASP A 71 15.74 -14.45 4.79
C ASP A 71 16.08 -14.24 3.31
N ALA A 72 15.14 -14.58 2.41
CA ALA A 72 15.29 -14.31 0.98
C ALA A 72 15.34 -12.79 0.71
N ALA A 73 14.49 -12.01 1.36
CA ALA A 73 14.47 -10.55 1.23
C ALA A 73 15.80 -9.90 1.70
N ARG A 74 16.38 -10.36 2.82
CA ARG A 74 17.70 -9.90 3.27
C ARG A 74 18.82 -10.28 2.32
N ALA A 75 18.78 -11.49 1.77
CA ALA A 75 19.76 -11.95 0.77
C ALA A 75 19.68 -11.08 -0.50
N THR A 76 18.46 -10.84 -1.01
CA THR A 76 18.20 -9.94 -2.13
C THR A 76 18.71 -8.53 -1.84
N ALA A 77 18.45 -7.99 -0.67
CA ALA A 77 18.90 -6.65 -0.28
C ALA A 77 20.43 -6.49 -0.39
N ARG A 78 21.17 -7.50 0.05
CA ARG A 78 22.65 -7.50 -0.05
C ARG A 78 23.14 -7.54 -1.47
N VAL A 79 22.50 -8.34 -2.34
CA VAL A 79 22.86 -8.44 -3.77
C VAL A 79 22.54 -7.13 -4.49
N MET A 80 21.38 -6.55 -4.22
CA MET A 80 20.89 -5.34 -4.90
C MET A 80 21.44 -4.03 -4.29
N GLY A 81 22.14 -4.08 -3.16
CA GLY A 81 22.67 -2.89 -2.47
C GLY A 81 21.59 -1.98 -1.91
N ILE A 82 20.47 -2.56 -1.45
CA ILE A 82 19.33 -1.84 -0.88
C ILE A 82 19.18 -2.12 0.62
N ARG A 83 18.22 -1.46 1.29
CA ARG A 83 17.96 -1.68 2.72
C ARG A 83 17.44 -3.10 2.97
N GLU A 84 17.80 -3.71 4.10
CA GLU A 84 17.33 -5.06 4.46
C GLU A 84 15.82 -5.13 4.79
N ASP A 85 15.22 -4.00 5.18
CA ASP A 85 13.79 -3.84 5.48
C ASP A 85 12.98 -3.27 4.30
N TRP A 86 13.48 -3.43 3.07
CA TRP A 86 12.84 -2.93 1.86
C TRP A 86 11.48 -3.57 1.53
N ILE A 87 11.16 -4.71 2.14
CA ILE A 87 9.84 -5.34 2.15
C ILE A 87 9.47 -5.60 3.62
N ASN A 88 8.29 -5.18 4.02
CA ASN A 88 7.87 -5.22 5.42
C ASN A 88 6.35 -5.36 5.57
N ALA A 89 5.89 -5.74 6.77
CA ALA A 89 4.48 -5.89 7.13
C ALA A 89 3.95 -4.70 7.96
N GLY A 90 4.55 -3.52 7.85
CA GLY A 90 4.15 -2.33 8.62
C GLY A 90 2.66 -1.99 8.56
N PRO A 91 2.00 -2.00 7.38
CA PRO A 91 0.59 -1.67 7.27
C PRO A 91 -0.38 -2.81 7.60
N ALA A 92 0.07 -3.95 8.09
CA ALA A 92 -0.78 -5.13 8.34
C ALA A 92 -1.99 -4.84 9.26
N ALA A 93 -1.87 -3.86 10.17
CA ALA A 93 -2.97 -3.41 11.02
C ALA A 93 -4.19 -2.87 10.24
N LEU A 94 -4.02 -2.43 8.99
CA LEU A 94 -5.12 -2.02 8.14
C LEU A 94 -6.14 -3.16 7.88
N LEU A 95 -5.68 -4.40 7.97
CA LEU A 95 -6.57 -5.55 7.81
C LEU A 95 -7.58 -5.69 8.96
N ASP A 96 -7.22 -5.25 10.17
CA ASP A 96 -8.11 -5.26 11.34
C ASP A 96 -9.28 -4.29 11.16
N PHE A 97 -9.07 -3.20 10.46
CA PHE A 97 -10.09 -2.19 10.19
C PHE A 97 -10.97 -2.55 8.98
N GLY A 98 -10.54 -3.51 8.17
CA GLY A 98 -11.16 -3.88 6.90
C GLY A 98 -10.68 -3.03 5.73
N LEU A 99 -10.42 -3.69 4.61
CA LEU A 99 -10.06 -3.04 3.36
C LEU A 99 -11.31 -2.48 2.65
N PRO A 100 -11.16 -1.52 1.73
CA PRO A 100 -12.30 -1.00 0.98
C PRO A 100 -13.10 -2.10 0.28
N ALA A 101 -14.43 -1.97 0.26
CA ALA A 101 -15.31 -2.96 -0.38
C ALA A 101 -14.89 -3.20 -1.86
N GLY A 102 -14.81 -4.47 -2.28
CA GLY A 102 -14.34 -4.89 -3.61
C GLY A 102 -12.83 -4.72 -3.84
N PHE A 103 -12.04 -4.55 -2.78
CA PHE A 103 -10.58 -4.42 -2.88
C PHE A 103 -9.94 -5.57 -3.67
N ALA A 104 -10.33 -6.81 -3.39
CA ALA A 104 -9.75 -7.99 -4.04
C ALA A 104 -9.91 -7.96 -5.56
N ASP A 105 -11.06 -7.48 -6.05
CA ASP A 105 -11.38 -7.45 -7.48
C ASP A 105 -10.59 -6.37 -8.25
N ARG A 106 -9.99 -5.42 -7.53
CA ARG A 106 -9.25 -4.29 -8.11
C ARG A 106 -7.74 -4.41 -7.98
N THR A 107 -7.24 -5.49 -7.39
CA THR A 107 -5.79 -5.72 -7.31
C THR A 107 -5.21 -6.06 -8.68
N VAL A 108 -3.96 -5.65 -8.91
CA VAL A 108 -3.21 -5.99 -10.11
C VAL A 108 -2.14 -7.01 -9.75
N GLU A 109 -2.27 -8.21 -10.30
CA GLU A 109 -1.34 -9.30 -10.04
C GLU A 109 -0.03 -9.14 -10.83
N ARG A 110 1.09 -9.43 -10.18
CA ARG A 110 2.43 -9.58 -10.74
C ARG A 110 3.05 -10.88 -10.24
N ARG A 111 3.76 -11.60 -11.10
CA ARG A 111 4.40 -12.88 -10.76
C ARG A 111 5.90 -12.81 -10.94
N TYR A 112 6.64 -13.26 -9.93
CA TYR A 112 8.09 -13.26 -9.85
C TYR A 112 8.54 -14.62 -9.28
N GLY A 113 8.81 -15.61 -10.13
CA GLY A 113 9.21 -16.94 -9.65
C GLY A 113 8.28 -17.52 -8.60
N GLY A 114 8.77 -17.71 -7.37
CA GLY A 114 8.00 -18.20 -6.22
C GLY A 114 7.17 -17.14 -5.48
N LEU A 115 7.13 -15.88 -5.99
CA LEU A 115 6.40 -14.79 -5.36
C LEU A 115 5.30 -14.26 -6.28
N VAL A 116 4.07 -14.20 -5.77
CA VAL A 116 2.95 -13.50 -6.40
C VAL A 116 2.63 -12.25 -5.58
N VAL A 117 2.54 -11.10 -6.24
CA VAL A 117 2.26 -9.81 -5.60
C VAL A 117 0.96 -9.24 -6.17
N HIS A 118 -0.04 -9.04 -5.32
CA HIS A 118 -1.27 -8.34 -5.63
C HIS A 118 -1.11 -6.87 -5.23
N LEU A 119 -0.99 -5.99 -6.21
CA LEU A 119 -0.84 -4.56 -6.00
C LEU A 119 -2.21 -3.92 -5.81
N ALA A 120 -2.43 -3.21 -4.71
CA ALA A 120 -3.66 -2.47 -4.48
C ALA A 120 -3.95 -1.50 -5.63
N GLY A 121 -5.16 -1.55 -6.17
CA GLY A 121 -5.56 -0.72 -7.30
C GLY A 121 -5.58 0.78 -6.97
N ARG A 122 -5.56 1.64 -8.01
CA ARG A 122 -5.52 3.11 -7.85
C ARG A 122 -6.61 3.62 -6.91
N ARG A 123 -7.86 3.14 -7.06
CA ARG A 123 -8.99 3.56 -6.21
C ARG A 123 -8.72 3.24 -4.74
N ASP A 124 -8.27 2.03 -4.44
CA ASP A 124 -7.99 1.60 -3.07
C ASP A 124 -6.83 2.39 -2.46
N GLN A 125 -5.84 2.73 -3.28
CA GLN A 125 -4.74 3.61 -2.85
C GLN A 125 -5.25 5.01 -2.46
N VAL A 126 -6.26 5.57 -3.12
CA VAL A 126 -6.89 6.85 -2.72
C VAL A 126 -7.44 6.74 -1.29
N PHE A 127 -8.15 5.66 -0.98
CA PHE A 127 -8.72 5.40 0.35
C PHE A 127 -7.62 5.32 1.43
N LEU A 128 -6.63 4.47 1.20
CA LEU A 128 -5.52 4.25 2.14
C LEU A 128 -4.66 5.52 2.32
N LYS A 129 -4.43 6.26 1.23
CA LYS A 129 -3.64 7.49 1.26
C LYS A 129 -4.38 8.63 1.95
N LEU A 130 -5.72 8.75 1.77
CA LEU A 130 -6.49 9.75 2.47
C LEU A 130 -6.46 9.50 3.99
N TYR A 131 -6.67 8.26 4.43
CA TYR A 131 -6.57 7.89 5.84
C TYR A 131 -5.22 8.29 6.45
N ALA A 132 -4.13 7.90 5.80
CA ALA A 132 -2.78 8.24 6.27
C ALA A 132 -2.44 9.74 6.17
N ALA A 133 -3.00 10.46 5.18
CA ALA A 133 -2.77 11.90 5.02
C ALA A 133 -3.49 12.73 6.09
N VAL A 134 -4.65 12.28 6.57
CA VAL A 134 -5.35 12.93 7.70
C VAL A 134 -4.51 12.85 8.97
N ASP A 135 -3.93 11.68 9.25
CA ASP A 135 -3.09 11.46 10.44
C ASP A 135 -1.76 12.23 10.36
N GLN A 136 -1.09 12.24 9.19
CA GLN A 136 0.27 12.78 9.03
C GLN A 136 0.33 14.21 8.49
N GLY A 137 -0.82 14.76 8.11
CA GLY A 137 -0.94 16.14 7.65
C GLY A 137 -0.53 16.39 6.19
N PRO A 138 -0.73 17.63 5.71
CA PRO A 138 -0.66 18.00 4.29
C PRO A 138 0.76 18.05 3.71
N SER A 139 1.80 18.08 4.52
CA SER A 139 3.19 18.01 4.07
C SER A 139 3.68 16.57 3.89
N SER A 140 2.86 15.58 4.26
CA SER A 140 3.22 14.16 4.20
C SER A 140 3.36 13.65 2.76
N LYS A 141 4.16 12.59 2.60
CA LYS A 141 4.23 11.83 1.35
C LYS A 141 2.87 11.29 0.90
N HIS A 142 1.98 10.99 1.84
CA HIS A 142 0.65 10.45 1.58
C HIS A 142 -0.25 11.49 0.91
N PHE A 143 -0.20 12.74 1.38
CA PHE A 143 -0.92 13.83 0.74
C PHE A 143 -0.39 14.12 -0.67
N GLN A 144 0.94 14.10 -0.86
CA GLN A 144 1.55 14.26 -2.18
C GLN A 144 1.14 13.13 -3.14
N ASP A 145 1.05 11.89 -2.66
CA ASP A 145 0.57 10.76 -3.44
C ASP A 145 -0.90 10.95 -3.85
N LEU A 146 -1.78 11.45 -2.98
CA LEU A 146 -3.18 11.77 -3.31
C LEU A 146 -3.28 12.79 -4.44
N VAL A 147 -2.48 13.85 -4.38
CA VAL A 147 -2.41 14.86 -5.46
C VAL A 147 -1.98 14.20 -6.77
N ALA A 148 -0.96 13.34 -6.74
CA ALA A 148 -0.48 12.64 -7.93
C ALA A 148 -1.52 11.65 -8.50
N LEU A 149 -2.32 11.03 -7.64
CA LEU A 149 -3.39 10.11 -8.04
C LEU A 149 -4.56 10.83 -8.74
N SER A 150 -4.67 12.14 -8.63
CA SER A 150 -5.71 12.97 -9.26
C SER A 150 -7.12 12.38 -9.04
N ALA A 151 -7.44 12.09 -7.77
CA ALA A 151 -8.71 11.51 -7.40
C ALA A 151 -9.86 12.48 -7.72
N SER A 152 -10.98 11.94 -8.23
CA SER A 152 -12.18 12.74 -8.46
C SER A 152 -12.83 13.15 -7.13
N HIS A 153 -13.72 14.15 -7.19
CA HIS A 153 -14.49 14.59 -6.03
C HIS A 153 -15.26 13.40 -5.40
N GLU A 154 -15.90 12.59 -6.22
CA GLU A 154 -16.67 11.42 -5.77
C GLU A 154 -15.76 10.37 -5.10
N GLU A 155 -14.60 10.07 -5.71
CA GLU A 155 -13.61 9.14 -5.11
C GLU A 155 -13.11 9.64 -3.76
N LEU A 156 -12.89 10.95 -3.60
CA LEU A 156 -12.48 11.55 -2.33
C LEU A 156 -13.58 11.48 -1.27
N LEU A 157 -14.85 11.70 -1.62
CA LEU A 157 -15.97 11.54 -0.71
C LEU A 157 -16.17 10.07 -0.29
N ASP A 158 -16.06 9.13 -1.22
CA ASP A 158 -16.14 7.71 -0.92
C ASP A 158 -14.99 7.28 0.02
N ALA A 159 -13.78 7.73 -0.27
CA ALA A 159 -12.62 7.49 0.60
C ALA A 159 -12.84 8.12 1.99
N ALA A 160 -13.40 9.31 2.07
CA ALA A 160 -13.68 9.99 3.32
C ALA A 160 -14.72 9.24 4.16
N ARG A 161 -15.80 8.75 3.56
CA ARG A 161 -16.79 7.89 4.25
C ARG A 161 -16.15 6.63 4.79
N TRP A 162 -15.27 5.99 4.01
CA TRP A 162 -14.53 4.82 4.46
C TRP A 162 -13.58 5.15 5.62
N THR A 163 -12.81 6.25 5.56
CA THR A 163 -11.92 6.64 6.66
C THR A 163 -12.68 6.91 7.96
N MET A 164 -13.88 7.51 7.86
CA MET A 164 -14.75 7.76 9.01
C MET A 164 -15.30 6.47 9.66
N THR A 165 -15.25 5.32 8.99
CA THR A 165 -15.59 4.03 9.65
C THR A 165 -14.47 3.56 10.59
N HIS A 166 -13.25 4.09 10.46
CA HIS A 166 -12.09 3.68 11.26
C HIS A 166 -11.82 4.62 12.44
N ASP A 167 -12.08 5.92 12.25
CA ASP A 167 -12.01 6.90 13.34
C ASP A 167 -13.17 7.89 13.21
N THR A 168 -14.11 7.80 14.17
CA THR A 168 -15.29 8.65 14.24
C THR A 168 -15.10 9.85 15.17
N SER A 169 -13.89 10.08 15.68
CA SER A 169 -13.62 11.17 16.61
C SER A 169 -13.82 12.54 15.94
N PRO A 170 -14.32 13.54 16.68
CA PRO A 170 -14.45 14.91 16.14
C PRO A 170 -13.12 15.52 15.69
N GLY A 171 -12.02 15.13 16.33
CA GLY A 171 -10.67 15.57 15.96
C GLY A 171 -10.29 15.06 14.57
N PHE A 172 -10.43 13.74 14.33
CA PHE A 172 -10.16 13.13 13.03
C PHE A 172 -11.05 13.72 11.93
N ARG A 173 -12.36 13.86 12.18
CA ARG A 173 -13.30 14.47 11.24
C ARG A 173 -12.85 15.89 10.82
N ASN A 174 -12.42 16.71 11.78
CA ASN A 174 -11.96 18.07 11.50
C ASN A 174 -10.70 18.07 10.60
N GLU A 175 -9.71 17.21 10.87
CA GLU A 175 -8.52 17.10 10.02
C GLU A 175 -8.86 16.51 8.63
N LEU A 176 -9.80 15.58 8.56
CA LEU A 176 -10.30 15.04 7.29
C LEU A 176 -10.94 16.14 6.43
N LEU A 177 -11.80 16.98 6.99
CA LEU A 177 -12.42 18.10 6.27
C LEU A 177 -11.36 19.09 5.77
N LYS A 178 -10.33 19.41 6.56
CA LYS A 178 -9.21 20.23 6.13
C LYS A 178 -8.42 19.61 4.98
N ALA A 179 -8.19 18.31 5.03
CA ALA A 179 -7.51 17.57 3.97
C ALA A 179 -8.33 17.60 2.67
N LEU A 180 -9.64 17.35 2.76
CA LEU A 180 -10.56 17.38 1.62
C LEU A 180 -10.64 18.78 0.98
N ALA A 181 -10.77 19.84 1.77
CA ALA A 181 -10.78 21.21 1.27
C ALA A 181 -9.50 21.55 0.48
N ARG A 182 -8.33 21.09 0.95
CA ARG A 182 -7.06 21.26 0.22
C ARG A 182 -6.98 20.45 -1.07
N LEU A 183 -7.76 19.37 -1.18
CA LEU A 183 -7.90 18.55 -2.38
C LEU A 183 -9.03 19.06 -3.30
N GLY A 184 -9.65 20.20 -2.97
CA GLY A 184 -10.69 20.85 -3.78
C GLY A 184 -12.11 20.39 -3.47
N VAL A 185 -12.33 19.71 -2.32
CA VAL A 185 -13.67 19.27 -1.86
C VAL A 185 -14.08 20.14 -0.68
N GLU A 186 -14.71 21.30 -0.96
CA GLU A 186 -15.01 22.33 0.06
C GLU A 186 -16.26 22.03 0.88
N ASP A 187 -17.28 21.39 0.28
CA ASP A 187 -18.60 21.15 0.89
C ASP A 187 -18.78 19.71 1.40
N ALA A 188 -17.71 19.09 1.91
CA ALA A 188 -17.73 17.69 2.32
C ALA A 188 -18.54 17.43 3.60
N ASP A 189 -18.72 18.43 4.49
CA ASP A 189 -19.29 18.25 5.82
C ASP A 189 -20.71 17.65 5.82
N GLY A 190 -21.55 18.09 4.89
CA GLY A 190 -22.91 17.57 4.70
C GLY A 190 -22.98 16.20 4.00
N SER A 191 -21.86 15.70 3.51
CA SER A 191 -21.77 14.45 2.74
C SER A 191 -21.13 13.29 3.53
N LEU A 192 -20.61 13.55 4.73
CA LEU A 192 -19.98 12.63 5.70
C LEU A 192 -20.88 12.44 6.96
#